data_3b78336e13e8c980c9ba299dd3f607d9
#
_entry.id   3b78336e13e8c980c9ba299dd3f607d9
#
_cell.length_a   1.000
_cell.length_b   1.000
_cell.length_c   1.000
_cell.angle_alpha   90.00
_cell.angle_beta   90.00
_cell.angle_gamma   90.00
#
_symmetry.space_group_name_H-M   'P 1'
#
loop_
_entity.id
_entity.type
_entity.pdbx_description
1 polymer ?
#
loop_
_entity_poly.entity_id
_entity_poly.type
_entity_poly.pdbx_seq_one_letter_code
_entity_poly.pdbx_strand_id
1 'polypeptide(L)'
;MTSSLDEAILRILPTDKEPDPWMSTSRVIQLLIDRGHQVDYPRQVRRRLARLEQEGLVLSTTDGKHYVWQRKSWLQGANRMASVMSAAEAVAFHALRRFVADKLPAAVIMDIEPLFKAADTRLSRDGKDSRLYRAWVNKIGSVEPTYLLGRPPIDPVVFQTVVTATFFERELHVRYRPAYKGTTAEDIKPKRLWPLALVESAGLMYMVAQSPDHPPRPDVGKPNWLRTMYRLDRCIAAVDSGTKFAYPADFSLQATIEREQVFDFLPEPPVVLELAVEPAEAKRLEERRMSEDQRHSVLPDGRIKVTGTVVPSVKLRWWLRSLGASAEILSPPALRDEFAREAAALAKRYGALVEG
;
A
#
# COMPACT_ATOMS: atom_id res chain seq x y z
N MET A 1 -14.24 -10.25 -28.74
CA MET A 1 -15.14 -9.57 -27.77
C MET A 1 -16.20 -10.57 -27.34
N THR A 2 -16.18 -11.02 -26.09
CA THR A 2 -17.26 -11.82 -25.49
C THR A 2 -18.50 -10.93 -25.37
N SER A 3 -19.65 -11.41 -25.78
CA SER A 3 -20.91 -10.67 -25.63
C SER A 3 -21.36 -10.75 -24.16
N SER A 4 -22.18 -9.80 -23.71
CA SER A 4 -22.72 -9.81 -22.33
C SER A 4 -23.41 -11.14 -21.95
N LEU A 5 -23.98 -11.84 -22.92
CA LEU A 5 -24.62 -13.14 -22.70
C LEU A 5 -23.59 -14.28 -22.53
N ASP A 6 -22.41 -14.20 -23.16
CA ASP A 6 -21.33 -15.18 -22.96
C ASP A 6 -20.76 -15.09 -21.54
N GLU A 7 -20.59 -13.86 -21.04
CA GLU A 7 -20.17 -13.64 -19.65
C GLU A 7 -21.20 -14.15 -18.65
N ALA A 8 -22.49 -13.93 -18.93
CA ALA A 8 -23.56 -14.45 -18.09
C ALA A 8 -23.59 -15.99 -18.06
N ILE A 9 -23.39 -16.64 -19.21
CA ILE A 9 -23.27 -18.11 -19.29
C ILE A 9 -22.08 -18.60 -18.45
N LEU A 10 -20.91 -18.00 -18.59
CA LEU A 10 -19.71 -18.39 -17.83
C LEU A 10 -19.86 -18.18 -16.31
N ARG A 11 -20.65 -17.19 -15.88
CA ARG A 11 -20.94 -16.96 -14.46
C ARG A 11 -21.93 -17.95 -13.85
N ILE A 12 -22.77 -18.56 -14.69
CA ILE A 12 -23.81 -19.51 -14.25
C ILE A 12 -23.26 -20.94 -14.20
N LEU A 13 -22.34 -21.28 -15.10
CA LEU A 13 -21.82 -22.63 -15.19
C LEU A 13 -20.97 -23.01 -13.99
N PRO A 14 -21.20 -24.19 -13.40
CA PRO A 14 -20.40 -24.73 -12.32
C PRO A 14 -18.96 -25.04 -12.78
N THR A 15 -18.06 -25.14 -11.83
CA THR A 15 -16.66 -25.53 -12.04
C THR A 15 -16.43 -26.95 -11.55
N ASP A 16 -15.31 -27.57 -11.96
CA ASP A 16 -14.84 -28.86 -11.49
C ASP A 16 -14.61 -29.00 -9.98
N LYS A 17 -14.63 -27.86 -9.26
CA LYS A 17 -14.48 -27.80 -7.80
C LYS A 17 -15.79 -27.83 -7.03
N GLU A 18 -16.90 -27.75 -7.73
CA GLU A 18 -18.24 -27.77 -7.11
C GLU A 18 -18.74 -29.21 -6.91
N PRO A 19 -19.59 -29.49 -5.90
CA PRO A 19 -20.09 -30.84 -5.63
C PRO A 19 -20.87 -31.46 -6.81
N ASP A 20 -21.55 -30.61 -7.57
CA ASP A 20 -22.21 -30.99 -8.82
C ASP A 20 -21.65 -30.16 -9.97
N PRO A 21 -20.56 -30.65 -10.61
CA PRO A 21 -19.81 -29.86 -11.57
C PRO A 21 -20.46 -29.78 -12.97
N TRP A 22 -21.59 -30.40 -13.20
CA TRP A 22 -22.23 -30.46 -14.51
C TRP A 22 -23.63 -29.87 -14.51
N MET A 23 -23.93 -29.02 -15.48
CA MET A 23 -25.22 -28.35 -15.62
C MET A 23 -25.82 -28.57 -17.00
N SER A 24 -27.07 -29.02 -17.04
CA SER A 24 -27.79 -29.25 -18.32
C SER A 24 -28.05 -27.92 -19.06
N THR A 25 -28.10 -27.98 -20.39
CA THR A 25 -28.42 -26.83 -21.23
C THR A 25 -29.74 -26.16 -20.82
N SER A 26 -30.75 -26.98 -20.46
CA SER A 26 -32.05 -26.47 -20.02
C SER A 26 -31.94 -25.66 -18.73
N ARG A 27 -31.12 -26.12 -17.78
CA ARG A 27 -30.88 -25.42 -16.53
C ARG A 27 -30.13 -24.11 -16.73
N VAL A 28 -29.16 -24.07 -17.65
CA VAL A 28 -28.46 -22.84 -18.03
C VAL A 28 -29.45 -21.81 -18.60
N ILE A 29 -30.32 -22.23 -19.51
CA ILE A 29 -31.34 -21.35 -20.10
C ILE A 29 -32.27 -20.78 -19.01
N GLN A 30 -32.77 -21.65 -18.12
CA GLN A 30 -33.67 -21.25 -17.05
C GLN A 30 -32.99 -20.18 -16.15
N LEU A 31 -31.76 -20.41 -15.71
CA LEU A 31 -31.03 -19.48 -14.86
C LEU A 31 -30.71 -18.16 -15.55
N LEU A 32 -30.49 -18.15 -16.87
CA LEU A 32 -30.31 -16.90 -17.61
C LEU A 32 -31.59 -16.06 -17.60
N ILE A 33 -32.75 -16.70 -17.84
CA ILE A 33 -34.07 -16.05 -17.81
C ILE A 33 -34.38 -15.54 -16.40
N ASP A 34 -34.17 -16.35 -15.36
CA ASP A 34 -34.42 -16.00 -13.97
C ASP A 34 -33.56 -14.80 -13.53
N ARG A 35 -32.38 -14.59 -14.13
CA ARG A 35 -31.49 -13.44 -13.88
C ARG A 35 -31.76 -12.24 -14.81
N GLY A 36 -32.84 -12.27 -15.57
CA GLY A 36 -33.27 -11.16 -16.42
C GLY A 36 -32.49 -11.01 -17.73
N HIS A 37 -31.74 -12.03 -18.15
CA HIS A 37 -31.09 -12.00 -19.46
C HIS A 37 -32.07 -12.36 -20.56
N GLN A 38 -32.07 -11.58 -21.65
CA GLN A 38 -32.93 -11.83 -22.80
C GLN A 38 -32.40 -13.04 -23.58
N VAL A 39 -33.20 -14.10 -23.62
CA VAL A 39 -32.93 -15.32 -24.38
C VAL A 39 -34.10 -15.53 -25.35
N ASP A 40 -33.88 -15.12 -26.60
CA ASP A 40 -34.95 -15.16 -27.62
C ASP A 40 -35.35 -16.60 -27.98
N TYR A 41 -34.38 -17.50 -28.03
CA TYR A 41 -34.62 -18.94 -28.30
C TYR A 41 -33.51 -19.86 -27.79
N PRO A 42 -33.81 -21.12 -27.44
CA PRO A 42 -32.83 -22.08 -26.88
C PRO A 42 -31.63 -22.36 -27.78
N ARG A 43 -31.79 -22.24 -29.10
CA ARG A 43 -30.69 -22.43 -30.07
C ARG A 43 -29.58 -21.38 -29.92
N GLN A 44 -29.90 -20.18 -29.48
CA GLN A 44 -28.92 -19.11 -29.23
C GLN A 44 -27.93 -19.52 -28.13
N VAL A 45 -28.43 -20.02 -27.00
CA VAL A 45 -27.61 -20.48 -25.89
C VAL A 45 -26.76 -21.68 -26.29
N ARG A 46 -27.32 -22.64 -27.01
CA ARG A 46 -26.58 -23.83 -27.50
C ARG A 46 -25.42 -23.42 -28.42
N ARG A 47 -25.65 -22.52 -29.37
CA ARG A 47 -24.57 -22.01 -30.26
C ARG A 47 -23.48 -21.31 -29.49
N ARG A 48 -23.80 -20.54 -28.45
CA ARG A 48 -22.85 -19.87 -27.60
C ARG A 48 -22.06 -20.86 -26.75
N LEU A 49 -22.69 -21.83 -26.14
CA LEU A 49 -22.04 -22.91 -25.39
C LEU A 49 -21.05 -23.68 -26.28
N ALA A 50 -21.46 -24.06 -27.50
CA ALA A 50 -20.58 -24.74 -28.45
C ALA A 50 -19.40 -23.86 -28.89
N ARG A 51 -19.62 -22.55 -29.06
CA ARG A 51 -18.53 -21.58 -29.32
C ARG A 51 -17.58 -21.47 -28.13
N LEU A 52 -18.10 -21.33 -26.92
CA LEU A 52 -17.28 -21.25 -25.70
C LEU A 52 -16.49 -22.56 -25.47
N GLU A 53 -17.01 -23.70 -25.91
CA GLU A 53 -16.28 -24.97 -25.90
C GLU A 53 -15.17 -25.00 -26.93
N GLN A 54 -15.40 -24.59 -28.19
CA GLN A 54 -14.37 -24.42 -29.20
C GLN A 54 -13.29 -23.42 -28.73
N GLU A 55 -13.72 -22.38 -28.06
CA GLU A 55 -12.86 -21.41 -27.41
C GLU A 55 -12.14 -21.97 -26.17
N GLY A 56 -12.45 -23.18 -25.74
CA GLY A 56 -11.80 -23.85 -24.63
C GLY A 56 -12.14 -23.32 -23.24
N LEU A 57 -13.22 -22.56 -23.11
CA LEU A 57 -13.70 -21.97 -21.84
C LEU A 57 -14.66 -22.88 -21.08
N VAL A 58 -15.34 -23.78 -21.80
CA VAL A 58 -16.32 -24.74 -21.28
C VAL A 58 -15.94 -26.15 -21.70
N LEU A 59 -16.38 -27.12 -20.92
CA LEU A 59 -16.36 -28.54 -21.28
C LEU A 59 -17.78 -29.00 -21.44
N SER A 60 -18.02 -29.92 -22.37
CA SER A 60 -19.26 -30.66 -22.45
C SER A 60 -19.04 -32.14 -22.28
N THR A 61 -20.07 -32.80 -21.77
CA THR A 61 -20.22 -34.26 -21.80
C THR A 61 -21.70 -34.57 -21.97
N THR A 62 -22.02 -35.85 -22.15
CA THR A 62 -23.42 -36.30 -22.28
C THR A 62 -23.84 -37.04 -21.02
N ASP A 63 -24.99 -36.63 -20.47
CA ASP A 63 -25.71 -37.37 -19.46
C ASP A 63 -26.97 -37.94 -20.12
N GLY A 64 -26.91 -39.21 -20.50
CA GLY A 64 -27.91 -39.86 -21.33
C GLY A 64 -28.07 -39.19 -22.70
N LYS A 65 -29.24 -38.60 -22.98
CA LYS A 65 -29.52 -37.88 -24.25
C LYS A 65 -29.27 -36.39 -24.20
N HIS A 66 -28.77 -35.86 -23.05
CA HIS A 66 -28.62 -34.42 -22.82
C HIS A 66 -27.19 -34.02 -22.73
N TYR A 67 -26.83 -32.87 -23.33
CA TYR A 67 -25.56 -32.22 -23.11
C TYR A 67 -25.56 -31.55 -21.75
N VAL A 68 -24.50 -31.80 -20.97
CA VAL A 68 -24.18 -31.08 -19.72
C VAL A 68 -22.88 -30.36 -19.87
N TRP A 69 -22.80 -29.25 -19.22
CA TRP A 69 -21.74 -28.25 -19.41
C TRP A 69 -21.10 -27.89 -18.08
N GLN A 70 -19.81 -27.66 -18.14
CA GLN A 70 -18.99 -27.27 -17.01
C GLN A 70 -18.06 -26.16 -17.45
N ARG A 71 -17.92 -25.14 -16.65
CA ARG A 71 -16.88 -24.14 -16.88
C ARG A 71 -15.51 -24.72 -16.50
N LYS A 72 -14.55 -24.64 -17.40
CA LYS A 72 -13.17 -25.02 -17.10
C LYS A 72 -12.65 -24.21 -15.93
N SER A 73 -11.96 -24.89 -14.99
CA SER A 73 -11.35 -24.23 -13.85
C SER A 73 -10.35 -23.17 -14.29
N TRP A 74 -10.07 -22.23 -13.40
CA TRP A 74 -9.17 -21.09 -13.65
C TRP A 74 -7.80 -21.48 -14.20
N LEU A 75 -7.30 -22.69 -13.90
CA LEU A 75 -6.03 -23.15 -14.47
C LEU A 75 -6.03 -23.19 -16.00
N GLN A 76 -7.13 -23.59 -16.60
CA GLN A 76 -7.25 -23.64 -18.06
C GLN A 76 -7.60 -22.27 -18.65
N GLY A 77 -8.38 -21.46 -17.93
CA GLY A 77 -8.59 -20.04 -18.24
C GLY A 77 -7.28 -19.26 -18.18
N ALA A 78 -6.45 -19.49 -17.18
CA ALA A 78 -5.12 -18.90 -17.04
C ALA A 78 -4.21 -19.27 -18.21
N ASN A 79 -4.24 -20.53 -18.69
CA ASN A 79 -3.47 -20.96 -19.86
C ASN A 79 -3.85 -20.21 -21.14
N ARG A 80 -5.14 -19.95 -21.35
CA ARG A 80 -5.61 -19.16 -22.49
C ARG A 80 -5.27 -17.69 -22.35
N MET A 81 -5.53 -17.11 -21.17
CA MET A 81 -5.13 -15.74 -20.88
C MET A 81 -3.63 -15.56 -21.06
N ALA A 82 -2.82 -16.55 -20.62
CA ALA A 82 -1.39 -16.57 -20.83
C ALA A 82 -0.98 -16.67 -22.31
N SER A 83 -1.81 -17.25 -23.18
CA SER A 83 -1.51 -17.35 -24.62
C SER A 83 -1.72 -16.04 -25.39
N VAL A 84 -2.62 -15.17 -24.91
CA VAL A 84 -2.88 -13.85 -25.48
C VAL A 84 -2.11 -12.73 -24.74
N MET A 85 -1.66 -12.99 -23.52
CA MET A 85 -0.88 -12.06 -22.73
C MET A 85 0.53 -11.93 -23.29
N SER A 86 0.97 -10.71 -23.54
CA SER A 86 2.35 -10.43 -23.92
C SER A 86 3.32 -10.72 -22.75
N ALA A 87 4.60 -10.92 -23.05
CA ALA A 87 5.61 -11.09 -22.01
C ALA A 87 5.77 -9.82 -21.14
N ALA A 88 5.57 -8.64 -21.71
CA ALA A 88 5.61 -7.37 -20.99
C ALA A 88 4.46 -7.23 -20.00
N GLU A 89 3.23 -7.57 -20.40
CA GLU A 89 2.06 -7.60 -19.49
C GLU A 89 2.26 -8.62 -18.37
N ALA A 90 2.80 -9.79 -18.68
CA ALA A 90 3.08 -10.80 -17.65
C ALA A 90 4.11 -10.32 -16.63
N VAL A 91 5.16 -9.60 -17.04
CA VAL A 91 6.12 -8.97 -16.12
C VAL A 91 5.45 -7.89 -15.26
N ALA A 92 4.56 -7.07 -15.85
CA ALA A 92 3.85 -6.03 -15.12
C ALA A 92 2.95 -6.63 -14.03
N PHE A 93 2.16 -7.68 -14.33
CA PHE A 93 1.35 -8.37 -13.33
C PHE A 93 2.18 -9.07 -12.26
N HIS A 94 3.30 -9.67 -12.65
CA HIS A 94 4.21 -10.30 -11.68
C HIS A 94 4.87 -9.27 -10.76
N ALA A 95 5.27 -8.10 -11.29
CA ALA A 95 5.77 -6.99 -10.47
C ALA A 95 4.68 -6.42 -9.55
N LEU A 96 3.45 -6.24 -10.05
CA LEU A 96 2.31 -5.81 -9.25
C LEU A 96 2.07 -6.78 -8.07
N ARG A 97 2.07 -8.08 -8.33
CA ARG A 97 1.93 -9.09 -7.28
C ARG A 97 3.03 -9.00 -6.23
N ARG A 98 4.27 -8.80 -6.65
CA ARG A 98 5.43 -8.75 -5.75
C ARG A 98 5.50 -7.51 -4.87
N PHE A 99 5.13 -6.34 -5.42
CA PHE A 99 5.37 -5.05 -4.75
C PHE A 99 4.11 -4.37 -4.20
N VAL A 100 2.93 -4.78 -4.65
CA VAL A 100 1.68 -4.06 -4.36
C VAL A 100 0.56 -4.96 -3.84
N ALA A 101 0.59 -6.27 -4.15
CA ALA A 101 -0.56 -7.14 -3.84
C ALA A 101 -0.91 -7.19 -2.36
N ASP A 102 0.08 -7.13 -1.47
CA ASP A 102 -0.11 -7.07 -0.02
C ASP A 102 -0.79 -5.79 0.48
N LYS A 103 -0.85 -4.75 -0.36
CA LYS A 103 -1.48 -3.45 -0.07
C LYS A 103 -2.88 -3.31 -0.67
N LEU A 104 -3.34 -4.33 -1.41
CA LEU A 104 -4.66 -4.32 -2.03
C LEU A 104 -5.70 -5.04 -1.16
N PRO A 105 -6.98 -4.61 -1.21
CA PRO A 105 -8.08 -5.33 -0.56
C PRO A 105 -8.18 -6.77 -1.07
N ALA A 106 -8.55 -7.70 -0.18
CA ALA A 106 -8.69 -9.11 -0.54
C ALA A 106 -9.67 -9.33 -1.70
N ALA A 107 -10.76 -8.55 -1.77
CA ALA A 107 -11.71 -8.61 -2.88
C ALA A 107 -11.06 -8.29 -4.23
N VAL A 108 -10.22 -7.24 -4.28
CA VAL A 108 -9.48 -6.85 -5.49
C VAL A 108 -8.46 -7.94 -5.86
N ILE A 109 -7.74 -8.49 -4.88
CA ILE A 109 -6.80 -9.59 -5.12
C ILE A 109 -7.53 -10.81 -5.69
N MET A 110 -8.70 -11.17 -5.13
CA MET A 110 -9.50 -12.29 -5.65
C MET A 110 -9.91 -12.09 -7.12
N ASP A 111 -10.27 -10.86 -7.49
CA ASP A 111 -10.68 -10.54 -8.85
C ASP A 111 -9.51 -10.59 -9.86
N ILE A 112 -8.30 -10.21 -9.44
CA ILE A 112 -7.11 -10.18 -10.31
C ILE A 112 -6.23 -11.43 -10.18
N GLU A 113 -6.47 -12.32 -9.22
CA GLU A 113 -5.71 -13.57 -9.05
C GLU A 113 -5.61 -14.43 -10.33
N PRO A 114 -6.65 -14.50 -11.19
CA PRO A 114 -6.53 -15.16 -12.48
C PRO A 114 -5.50 -14.55 -13.42
N LEU A 115 -5.33 -13.23 -13.38
CA LEU A 115 -4.33 -12.53 -14.18
C LEU A 115 -2.91 -12.82 -13.66
N PHE A 116 -2.74 -12.90 -12.34
CA PHE A 116 -1.47 -13.32 -11.75
C PHE A 116 -1.09 -14.74 -12.15
N LYS A 117 -2.04 -15.69 -12.10
CA LYS A 117 -1.81 -17.06 -12.56
C LYS A 117 -1.50 -17.15 -14.05
N ALA A 118 -2.19 -16.33 -14.86
CA ALA A 118 -1.90 -16.24 -16.29
C ALA A 118 -0.51 -15.68 -16.56
N ALA A 119 -0.08 -14.67 -15.81
CA ALA A 119 1.26 -14.09 -15.91
C ALA A 119 2.34 -15.10 -15.52
N ASP A 120 2.18 -15.82 -14.41
CA ASP A 120 3.11 -16.87 -13.99
C ASP A 120 3.20 -17.98 -15.07
N THR A 121 2.05 -18.41 -15.60
CA THR A 121 1.99 -19.38 -16.71
C THR A 121 2.68 -18.87 -17.97
N ARG A 122 2.47 -17.60 -18.33
CA ARG A 122 3.10 -16.97 -19.51
C ARG A 122 4.62 -16.90 -19.36
N LEU A 123 5.10 -16.53 -18.19
CA LEU A 123 6.53 -16.43 -17.88
C LEU A 123 7.20 -17.80 -17.71
N SER A 124 6.46 -18.86 -17.37
CA SER A 124 7.02 -20.22 -17.25
C SER A 124 7.19 -20.93 -18.60
N ARG A 125 6.56 -20.46 -19.68
CA ARG A 125 6.72 -21.05 -21.02
C ARG A 125 8.13 -20.83 -21.54
N ASP A 126 8.73 -21.89 -22.09
CA ASP A 126 10.06 -21.83 -22.67
C ASP A 126 10.08 -20.99 -23.97
N GLY A 127 10.92 -19.98 -23.96
CA GLY A 127 11.18 -19.10 -25.11
C GLY A 127 12.39 -18.21 -24.81
N LYS A 128 13.13 -17.81 -25.86
CA LYS A 128 14.34 -16.96 -25.71
C LYS A 128 14.03 -15.68 -24.91
N ASP A 129 12.86 -15.08 -25.13
CA ASP A 129 12.45 -13.85 -24.48
C ASP A 129 11.96 -14.08 -23.04
N SER A 130 11.29 -15.21 -22.76
CA SER A 130 10.72 -15.51 -21.42
C SER A 130 11.78 -15.54 -20.32
N ARG A 131 13.03 -15.92 -20.63
CA ARG A 131 14.14 -15.91 -19.67
C ARG A 131 14.50 -14.49 -19.21
N LEU A 132 14.56 -13.54 -20.13
CA LEU A 132 14.90 -12.15 -19.83
C LEU A 132 13.80 -11.50 -18.97
N TYR A 133 12.54 -11.72 -19.34
CA TYR A 133 11.39 -11.18 -18.60
C TYR A 133 11.29 -11.76 -17.19
N ARG A 134 11.47 -13.09 -17.01
CA ARG A 134 11.53 -13.70 -15.67
C ARG A 134 12.69 -13.17 -14.84
N ALA A 135 13.86 -12.99 -15.46
CA ALA A 135 15.03 -12.48 -14.76
C ALA A 135 14.87 -11.03 -14.33
N TRP A 136 14.05 -10.23 -15.07
CA TRP A 136 13.89 -8.80 -14.81
C TRP A 136 13.37 -8.51 -13.41
N VAL A 137 12.33 -9.21 -12.95
CA VAL A 137 11.73 -9.00 -11.64
C VAL A 137 12.70 -9.26 -10.50
N ASN A 138 13.67 -10.17 -10.71
CA ASN A 138 14.74 -10.43 -9.75
C ASN A 138 15.91 -9.44 -9.84
N LYS A 139 15.90 -8.56 -10.83
CA LYS A 139 16.93 -7.50 -11.02
C LYS A 139 16.48 -6.15 -10.48
N ILE A 140 15.23 -6.04 -10.03
CA ILE A 140 14.68 -4.81 -9.46
C ILE A 140 14.53 -5.03 -7.96
N GLY A 141 14.98 -4.07 -7.17
CA GLY A 141 14.81 -4.05 -5.72
C GLY A 141 14.76 -2.63 -5.21
N SER A 142 14.16 -2.45 -4.05
CA SER A 142 14.23 -1.22 -3.28
C SER A 142 14.87 -1.53 -1.95
N VAL A 143 15.80 -0.67 -1.53
CA VAL A 143 16.48 -0.77 -0.24
C VAL A 143 16.15 0.49 0.54
N GLU A 144 15.66 0.32 1.75
CA GLU A 144 15.44 1.44 2.66
C GLU A 144 16.79 2.10 2.99
N PRO A 145 16.87 3.44 2.99
CA PRO A 145 18.12 4.16 3.25
C PRO A 145 18.55 4.10 4.72
N THR A 146 17.71 3.62 5.60
CA THR A 146 17.97 3.52 7.05
C THR A 146 18.22 2.09 7.47
N TYR A 147 18.91 1.89 8.61
CA TYR A 147 19.08 0.57 9.20
C TYR A 147 17.71 -0.06 9.48
N LEU A 148 17.48 -1.24 8.90
CA LEU A 148 16.21 -1.95 9.02
C LEU A 148 16.07 -2.54 10.43
N LEU A 149 15.20 -1.94 11.20
CA LEU A 149 14.68 -2.57 12.41
C LEU A 149 13.63 -3.62 12.05
N GLY A 150 13.48 -4.64 12.89
CA GLY A 150 12.41 -5.63 12.71
C GLY A 150 11.04 -4.96 12.60
N ARG A 151 10.28 -5.32 11.59
CA ARG A 151 8.92 -4.81 11.41
C ARG A 151 8.01 -5.47 12.45
N PRO A 152 7.28 -4.69 13.26
CA PRO A 152 6.31 -5.29 14.17
C PRO A 152 5.21 -5.99 13.37
N PRO A 153 4.75 -7.18 13.79
CA PRO A 153 3.71 -7.91 13.10
C PRO A 153 2.38 -7.15 13.18
N ILE A 154 1.66 -7.14 12.08
CA ILE A 154 0.28 -6.69 12.01
C ILE A 154 -0.61 -7.92 11.89
N ASP A 155 -1.68 -7.99 12.67
CA ASP A 155 -2.66 -9.06 12.55
C ASP A 155 -3.27 -9.02 11.12
N PRO A 156 -3.20 -10.11 10.34
CA PRO A 156 -3.71 -10.13 8.97
C PRO A 156 -5.19 -9.80 8.87
N VAL A 157 -6.00 -10.18 9.86
CA VAL A 157 -7.45 -9.90 9.90
C VAL A 157 -7.66 -8.40 10.09
N VAL A 158 -6.94 -7.78 11.04
CA VAL A 158 -6.98 -6.33 11.26
C VAL A 158 -6.54 -5.59 10.00
N PHE A 159 -5.44 -6.01 9.40
CA PHE A 159 -4.92 -5.38 8.17
C PHE A 159 -5.96 -5.41 7.05
N GLN A 160 -6.51 -6.58 6.72
CA GLN A 160 -7.50 -6.73 5.66
C GLN A 160 -8.81 -5.98 5.95
N THR A 161 -9.25 -5.96 7.21
CA THR A 161 -10.43 -5.19 7.62
C THR A 161 -10.22 -3.69 7.38
N VAL A 162 -9.06 -3.15 7.78
CA VAL A 162 -8.73 -1.74 7.60
C VAL A 162 -8.59 -1.39 6.11
N VAL A 163 -7.87 -2.22 5.32
CA VAL A 163 -7.72 -2.01 3.87
C VAL A 163 -9.07 -2.00 3.17
N THR A 164 -9.93 -2.97 3.49
CA THR A 164 -11.27 -3.10 2.89
C THR A 164 -12.17 -1.93 3.26
N ALA A 165 -12.20 -1.53 4.53
CA ALA A 165 -13.00 -0.39 4.96
C ALA A 165 -12.50 0.93 4.38
N THR A 166 -11.18 1.11 4.24
CA THR A 166 -10.60 2.28 3.57
C THR A 166 -11.01 2.33 2.10
N PHE A 167 -10.95 1.19 1.40
CA PHE A 167 -11.31 1.09 -0.02
C PHE A 167 -12.79 1.40 -0.28
N PHE A 168 -13.69 0.89 0.58
CA PHE A 168 -15.14 1.07 0.41
C PHE A 168 -15.69 2.30 1.17
N GLU A 169 -14.83 3.12 1.77
CA GLU A 169 -15.20 4.31 2.55
C GLU A 169 -16.19 3.98 3.67
N ARG A 170 -15.85 2.95 4.48
CA ARG A 170 -16.70 2.47 5.58
C ARG A 170 -16.08 2.80 6.93
N GLU A 171 -16.97 3.14 7.88
CA GLU A 171 -16.60 3.41 9.26
C GLU A 171 -16.01 2.15 9.93
N LEU A 172 -14.91 2.35 10.66
CA LEU A 172 -14.24 1.32 11.44
C LEU A 172 -14.47 1.53 12.95
N HIS A 173 -14.66 0.43 13.65
CA HIS A 173 -14.53 0.39 15.10
C HIS A 173 -13.20 -0.27 15.46
N VAL A 174 -12.27 0.51 16.03
CA VAL A 174 -10.88 0.07 16.26
C VAL A 174 -10.55 0.09 17.75
N ARG A 175 -10.00 -1.01 18.27
CA ARG A 175 -9.34 -1.02 19.58
C ARG A 175 -7.85 -0.75 19.37
N TYR A 176 -7.40 0.42 19.83
CA TYR A 176 -6.05 0.94 19.57
C TYR A 176 -5.25 1.09 20.85
N ARG A 177 -4.04 0.50 20.88
CA ARG A 177 -3.09 0.63 22.00
C ARG A 177 -2.19 1.84 21.77
N PRO A 178 -2.34 2.94 22.54
CA PRO A 178 -1.46 4.11 22.43
C PRO A 178 -0.04 3.78 22.88
N ALA A 179 0.91 4.68 22.54
CA ALA A 179 2.34 4.47 22.81
C ALA A 179 2.75 4.74 24.26
N TYR A 180 1.97 5.47 25.04
CA TYR A 180 2.35 5.87 26.38
C TYR A 180 2.19 4.75 27.41
N LYS A 181 3.09 4.77 28.38
CA LYS A 181 3.15 3.77 29.45
C LYS A 181 1.85 3.79 30.29
N GLY A 182 1.37 2.62 30.68
CA GLY A 182 0.31 2.46 31.67
C GLY A 182 -1.07 2.11 31.14
N THR A 183 -1.25 1.97 29.81
CA THR A 183 -2.56 1.52 29.28
C THR A 183 -2.66 0.00 29.37
N THR A 184 -3.55 -0.50 30.24
CA THR A 184 -3.89 -1.92 30.29
C THR A 184 -4.81 -2.29 29.11
N ALA A 185 -4.94 -3.58 28.80
CA ALA A 185 -5.84 -4.01 27.72
C ALA A 185 -7.31 -3.67 27.99
N GLU A 186 -7.68 -3.54 29.26
CA GLU A 186 -9.02 -3.21 29.72
C GLU A 186 -9.36 -1.72 29.53
N ASP A 187 -8.35 -0.84 29.58
CA ASP A 187 -8.52 0.60 29.39
C ASP A 187 -8.73 1.00 27.93
N ILE A 188 -8.58 0.06 27.00
CA ILE A 188 -8.66 0.34 25.58
C ILE A 188 -10.10 0.33 25.10
N LYS A 189 -10.72 1.49 25.10
CA LYS A 189 -12.06 1.68 24.54
C LYS A 189 -12.02 1.65 23.00
N PRO A 190 -13.05 1.08 22.35
CA PRO A 190 -13.18 1.14 20.90
C PRO A 190 -13.36 2.60 20.46
N LYS A 191 -12.71 2.94 19.34
CA LYS A 191 -12.81 4.25 18.68
C LYS A 191 -13.55 4.07 17.37
N ARG A 192 -14.46 4.98 17.07
CA ARG A 192 -15.06 5.11 15.76
C ARG A 192 -14.15 5.95 14.86
N LEU A 193 -13.81 5.42 13.71
CA LEU A 193 -12.86 6.05 12.79
C LEU A 193 -13.35 5.95 11.34
N TRP A 194 -13.15 7.02 10.60
CA TRP A 194 -13.28 7.07 9.16
C TRP A 194 -11.89 6.92 8.55
N PRO A 195 -11.54 5.76 8.02
CA PRO A 195 -10.23 5.54 7.41
C PRO A 195 -10.16 6.27 6.09
N LEU A 196 -9.19 7.18 5.95
CA LEU A 196 -9.04 8.02 4.76
C LEU A 196 -7.92 7.53 3.83
N ALA A 197 -6.82 7.02 4.41
CA ALA A 197 -5.68 6.55 3.62
C ALA A 197 -4.80 5.60 4.41
N LEU A 198 -3.98 4.83 3.66
CA LEU A 198 -2.92 3.99 4.21
C LEU A 198 -1.57 4.50 3.71
N VAL A 199 -0.59 4.58 4.61
CA VAL A 199 0.76 5.05 4.30
C VAL A 199 1.79 4.12 4.94
N GLU A 200 2.75 3.68 4.14
CA GLU A 200 3.95 3.00 4.65
C GLU A 200 5.08 4.03 4.83
N SER A 201 5.63 4.08 6.02
CA SER A 201 6.77 4.95 6.35
C SER A 201 7.75 4.21 7.23
N ALA A 202 9.01 4.12 6.81
CA ALA A 202 10.10 3.44 7.52
C ALA A 202 9.72 2.00 7.96
N GLY A 203 9.05 1.25 7.09
CA GLY A 203 8.64 -0.13 7.35
C GLY A 203 7.44 -0.28 8.31
N LEU A 204 6.83 0.82 8.71
CA LEU A 204 5.61 0.84 9.53
C LEU A 204 4.41 1.25 8.70
N MET A 205 3.29 0.55 8.86
CA MET A 205 2.04 0.87 8.20
C MET A 205 1.17 1.76 9.08
N TYR A 206 0.71 2.86 8.52
CA TYR A 206 -0.16 3.84 9.17
C TYR A 206 -1.50 3.92 8.45
N MET A 207 -2.56 4.06 9.22
CA MET A 207 -3.86 4.50 8.76
C MET A 207 -4.04 5.98 9.12
N VAL A 208 -4.29 6.83 8.14
CA VAL A 208 -4.76 8.20 8.36
C VAL A 208 -6.27 8.12 8.52
N ALA A 209 -6.78 8.57 9.65
CA ALA A 209 -8.22 8.49 9.94
C ALA A 209 -8.73 9.73 10.68
N GLN A 210 -10.01 10.00 10.50
CA GLN A 210 -10.77 11.02 11.21
C GLN A 210 -11.73 10.36 12.19
N SER A 211 -11.88 10.92 13.38
CA SER A 211 -12.90 10.45 14.32
C SER A 211 -14.18 11.26 14.17
N PRO A 212 -15.34 10.64 13.94
CA PRO A 212 -16.62 11.34 13.94
C PRO A 212 -17.00 11.90 15.31
N ASP A 213 -16.45 11.32 16.38
CA ASP A 213 -16.74 11.72 17.77
C ASP A 213 -15.90 12.93 18.23
N HIS A 214 -14.93 13.36 17.42
CA HIS A 214 -14.08 14.51 17.70
C HIS A 214 -14.13 15.47 16.50
N PRO A 215 -15.17 16.31 16.41
CA PRO A 215 -15.25 17.30 15.35
C PRO A 215 -14.08 18.30 15.42
N PRO A 216 -13.78 19.00 14.33
CA PRO A 216 -12.73 20.02 14.28
C PRO A 216 -12.97 21.05 15.37
N ARG A 217 -11.89 21.40 16.07
CA ARG A 217 -11.88 22.57 16.96
C ARG A 217 -11.16 23.70 16.26
N PRO A 218 -11.87 24.62 15.61
CA PRO A 218 -11.25 25.72 14.85
C PRO A 218 -10.48 26.71 15.73
N ASP A 219 -10.72 26.68 17.03
CA ASP A 219 -10.22 27.61 18.05
C ASP A 219 -8.81 27.28 18.59
N VAL A 220 -8.19 26.18 18.23
CA VAL A 220 -6.93 25.72 18.82
C VAL A 220 -5.68 26.08 17.99
N GLY A 221 -5.81 26.84 16.91
CA GLY A 221 -4.66 27.40 16.15
C GLY A 221 -3.64 26.38 15.62
N LYS A 222 -3.95 25.09 15.66
CA LYS A 222 -3.09 24.03 15.17
C LYS A 222 -3.73 23.39 13.94
N PRO A 223 -2.99 23.22 12.84
CA PRO A 223 -3.52 22.59 11.66
C PRO A 223 -3.91 21.13 11.94
N ASN A 224 -5.14 20.79 11.59
CA ASN A 224 -5.65 19.42 11.39
C ASN A 224 -5.57 18.39 12.52
N TRP A 225 -5.98 18.73 13.75
CA TRP A 225 -6.31 17.72 14.77
C TRP A 225 -7.45 16.78 14.38
N LEU A 226 -8.12 17.05 13.28
CA LEU A 226 -9.16 16.23 12.69
C LEU A 226 -8.66 14.84 12.27
N ARG A 227 -7.41 14.78 11.80
CA ARG A 227 -6.85 13.60 11.17
C ARG A 227 -5.68 13.09 11.98
N THR A 228 -5.79 11.87 12.42
CA THR A 228 -4.78 11.22 13.26
C THR A 228 -4.20 10.01 12.54
N MET A 229 -2.91 9.79 12.72
CA MET A 229 -2.24 8.60 12.23
C MET A 229 -2.31 7.49 13.26
N TYR A 230 -2.78 6.34 12.84
CA TYR A 230 -2.86 5.12 13.65
C TYR A 230 -1.91 4.08 13.07
N ARG A 231 -0.93 3.64 13.84
CA ARG A 231 -0.06 2.52 13.45
C ARG A 231 -0.86 1.23 13.47
N LEU A 232 -0.82 0.45 12.38
CA LEU A 232 -1.64 -0.77 12.28
C LEU A 232 -1.17 -1.88 13.22
N ASP A 233 0.13 -1.98 13.51
CA ASP A 233 0.67 -2.92 14.49
C ASP A 233 0.19 -2.67 15.94
N ARG A 234 -0.40 -1.51 16.21
CA ARG A 234 -1.01 -1.15 17.50
C ARG A 234 -2.54 -1.31 17.51
N CYS A 235 -3.12 -1.64 16.39
CA CYS A 235 -4.54 -1.99 16.33
C CYS A 235 -4.72 -3.42 16.83
N ILE A 236 -5.38 -3.59 17.97
CA ILE A 236 -5.63 -4.90 18.58
C ILE A 236 -6.80 -5.60 17.91
N ALA A 237 -7.79 -4.84 17.47
CA ALA A 237 -8.94 -5.32 16.72
C ALA A 237 -9.51 -4.20 15.85
N ALA A 238 -10.06 -4.58 14.71
CA ALA A 238 -10.78 -3.69 13.81
C ALA A 238 -12.05 -4.40 13.33
N VAL A 239 -13.16 -3.67 13.28
CA VAL A 239 -14.43 -4.16 12.78
C VAL A 239 -14.97 -3.16 11.78
N ASP A 240 -15.25 -3.61 10.56
CA ASP A 240 -15.95 -2.84 9.53
C ASP A 240 -17.43 -2.76 9.94
N SER A 241 -17.94 -1.55 10.17
CA SER A 241 -19.35 -1.35 10.58
C SER A 241 -20.33 -1.58 9.42
N GLY A 242 -19.84 -1.67 8.18
CA GLY A 242 -20.65 -1.67 6.97
C GLY A 242 -21.26 -0.31 6.61
N THR A 243 -21.18 0.68 7.49
CA THR A 243 -21.75 2.02 7.30
C THR A 243 -20.78 2.89 6.50
N LYS A 244 -21.22 3.41 5.38
CA LYS A 244 -20.44 4.38 4.58
C LYS A 244 -20.42 5.74 5.26
N PHE A 245 -19.31 6.44 5.13
CA PHE A 245 -19.18 7.85 5.50
C PHE A 245 -18.97 8.72 4.26
N ALA A 246 -19.26 10.02 4.38
CA ALA A 246 -18.96 10.98 3.32
C ALA A 246 -17.46 11.28 3.35
N TYR A 247 -16.76 10.89 2.28
CA TYR A 247 -15.32 11.14 2.18
C TYR A 247 -15.05 12.66 2.17
N PRO A 248 -14.18 13.19 3.06
CA PRO A 248 -13.95 14.61 3.17
C PRO A 248 -13.39 15.21 1.88
N ALA A 249 -14.09 16.14 1.26
CA ALA A 249 -13.69 16.77 0.00
C ALA A 249 -12.39 17.60 0.13
N ASP A 250 -12.04 18.02 1.34
CA ASP A 250 -10.82 18.76 1.67
C ASP A 250 -9.62 17.85 1.97
N PHE A 251 -9.80 16.53 1.98
CA PHE A 251 -8.70 15.60 2.21
C PHE A 251 -7.91 15.30 0.93
N SER A 252 -6.62 15.49 1.01
CA SER A 252 -5.66 15.00 0.02
C SER A 252 -4.50 14.33 0.76
N LEU A 253 -4.26 13.05 0.43
CA LEU A 253 -3.12 12.33 1.02
C LEU A 253 -1.79 13.00 0.69
N GLN A 254 -1.63 13.46 -0.54
CA GLN A 254 -0.43 14.17 -0.97
C GLN A 254 -0.23 15.47 -0.17
N ALA A 255 -1.30 16.27 -0.02
CA ALA A 255 -1.22 17.48 0.80
C ALA A 255 -0.93 17.19 2.27
N THR A 256 -1.49 16.11 2.82
CA THR A 256 -1.23 15.67 4.19
C THR A 256 0.23 15.24 4.39
N ILE A 257 0.83 14.58 3.39
CA ILE A 257 2.24 14.19 3.46
C ILE A 257 3.17 15.39 3.24
N GLU A 258 2.94 16.19 2.20
CA GLU A 258 3.88 17.22 1.73
C GLU A 258 3.71 18.56 2.43
N ARG A 259 2.47 19.03 2.62
CA ARG A 259 2.20 20.37 3.23
C ARG A 259 2.01 20.30 4.73
N GLU A 260 1.23 19.32 5.21
CA GLU A 260 0.98 19.16 6.64
C GLU A 260 2.12 18.46 7.34
N GLN A 261 3.02 17.82 6.58
CA GLN A 261 4.22 17.10 7.04
C GLN A 261 3.93 16.18 8.23
N VAL A 262 2.77 15.56 8.22
CA VAL A 262 2.26 14.73 9.32
C VAL A 262 3.22 13.59 9.67
N PHE A 263 3.95 13.08 8.65
CA PHE A 263 4.97 12.04 8.82
C PHE A 263 6.35 12.56 9.24
N ASP A 264 6.51 13.87 9.32
CA ASP A 264 7.73 14.49 9.88
C ASP A 264 7.69 14.57 11.40
N PHE A 265 6.52 14.30 11.99
CA PHE A 265 6.26 14.30 13.43
C PHE A 265 6.58 15.64 14.11
N LEU A 266 5.55 16.30 14.63
CA LEU A 266 5.64 17.60 15.32
C LEU A 266 6.40 18.66 14.51
N PRO A 267 5.91 19.06 13.31
CA PRO A 267 6.55 20.12 12.54
C PRO A 267 6.40 21.47 13.26
N GLU A 268 7.48 22.25 13.22
CA GLU A 268 7.55 23.62 13.72
C GLU A 268 7.54 24.60 12.54
N PRO A 269 7.40 25.92 12.76
CA PRO A 269 7.52 26.89 11.68
C PRO A 269 8.87 26.78 10.95
N PRO A 270 8.93 27.00 9.63
CA PRO A 270 10.16 26.94 8.86
C PRO A 270 11.24 27.87 9.41
N VAL A 271 12.47 27.41 9.40
CA VAL A 271 13.66 28.15 9.83
C VAL A 271 14.77 28.05 8.78
N VAL A 272 15.68 29.03 8.78
CA VAL A 272 16.94 28.94 8.05
C VAL A 272 17.90 28.09 8.85
N LEU A 273 18.22 26.90 8.34
CA LEU A 273 19.22 26.01 8.90
C LEU A 273 20.56 26.32 8.27
N GLU A 274 21.58 26.52 9.11
CA GLU A 274 22.99 26.62 8.70
C GLU A 274 23.79 25.49 9.34
N LEU A 275 24.47 24.72 8.49
CA LEU A 275 25.35 23.63 8.91
C LEU A 275 26.78 23.92 8.46
N ALA A 276 27.76 23.65 9.31
CA ALA A 276 29.12 23.44 8.87
C ALA A 276 29.35 21.95 8.69
N VAL A 277 29.68 21.53 7.49
CA VAL A 277 29.86 20.12 7.18
C VAL A 277 31.20 19.82 6.55
N GLU A 278 31.65 18.57 6.71
CA GLU A 278 32.86 18.10 6.01
C GLU A 278 32.64 18.11 4.48
N PRO A 279 33.70 18.32 3.66
CA PRO A 279 33.57 18.39 2.21
C PRO A 279 32.86 17.20 1.57
N ALA A 280 33.08 15.98 2.11
CA ALA A 280 32.43 14.79 1.62
C ALA A 280 30.91 14.81 1.84
N GLU A 281 30.46 15.36 2.97
CA GLU A 281 29.03 15.48 3.26
C GLU A 281 28.38 16.61 2.46
N ALA A 282 29.11 17.71 2.25
CA ALA A 282 28.66 18.79 1.38
C ALA A 282 28.35 18.28 -0.04
N LYS A 283 29.19 17.41 -0.60
CA LYS A 283 28.96 16.78 -1.91
C LYS A 283 27.68 15.95 -1.93
N ARG A 284 27.41 15.18 -0.87
CA ARG A 284 26.14 14.41 -0.76
C ARG A 284 24.93 15.32 -0.71
N LEU A 285 25.05 16.49 -0.04
CA LEU A 285 23.98 17.48 0.04
C LEU A 285 23.80 18.28 -1.27
N GLU A 286 24.80 18.33 -2.15
CA GLU A 286 24.63 18.83 -3.53
C GLU A 286 23.79 17.88 -4.38
N GLU A 287 24.01 16.57 -4.24
CA GLU A 287 23.29 15.52 -4.96
C GLU A 287 21.86 15.34 -4.43
N ARG A 288 21.66 15.49 -3.10
CA ARG A 288 20.36 15.35 -2.42
C ARG A 288 20.14 16.54 -1.49
N ARG A 289 19.60 17.61 -2.04
CA ARG A 289 19.38 18.87 -1.33
C ARG A 289 18.41 18.71 -0.16
N MET A 290 18.68 19.41 0.95
CA MET A 290 17.74 19.51 2.08
C MET A 290 16.59 20.48 1.80
N SER A 291 16.78 21.45 0.87
CA SER A 291 15.76 22.42 0.45
C SER A 291 16.08 22.98 -0.94
N GLU A 292 15.07 23.57 -1.60
CA GLU A 292 15.23 24.17 -2.94
C GLU A 292 16.16 25.39 -2.93
N ASP A 293 16.14 26.17 -1.84
CA ASP A 293 16.94 27.38 -1.64
C ASP A 293 18.34 27.11 -1.08
N GLN A 294 18.77 25.85 -1.03
CA GLN A 294 20.07 25.45 -0.49
C GLN A 294 21.23 26.13 -1.20
N ARG A 295 22.15 26.68 -0.40
CA ARG A 295 23.39 27.34 -0.84
C ARG A 295 24.60 26.79 -0.10
N HIS A 296 25.77 26.91 -0.72
CA HIS A 296 27.04 26.44 -0.18
C HIS A 296 28.05 27.61 -0.17
N SER A 297 28.88 27.68 0.88
CA SER A 297 30.02 28.56 0.94
C SER A 297 31.13 27.92 1.76
N VAL A 298 32.39 28.24 1.43
CA VAL A 298 33.55 27.70 2.15
C VAL A 298 33.78 28.49 3.43
N LEU A 299 34.03 27.79 4.53
CA LEU A 299 34.39 28.36 5.81
C LEU A 299 35.94 28.51 5.93
N PRO A 300 36.45 29.39 6.82
CA PRO A 300 37.88 29.57 6.99
C PRO A 300 38.66 28.34 7.44
N ASP A 301 37.98 27.39 8.10
CA ASP A 301 38.53 26.12 8.58
C ASP A 301 38.51 24.99 7.51
N GLY A 302 38.07 25.31 6.29
CA GLY A 302 38.01 24.38 5.18
C GLY A 302 36.70 23.55 5.11
N ARG A 303 35.85 23.63 6.12
CA ARG A 303 34.49 23.02 6.07
C ARG A 303 33.60 23.83 5.14
N ILE A 304 32.50 23.23 4.73
CA ILE A 304 31.51 23.88 3.87
C ILE A 304 30.28 24.29 4.69
N LYS A 305 29.93 25.57 4.64
CA LYS A 305 28.66 26.04 5.17
C LYS A 305 27.56 25.74 4.17
N VAL A 306 26.58 24.98 4.60
CA VAL A 306 25.35 24.67 3.85
C VAL A 306 24.19 25.38 4.51
N THR A 307 23.46 26.20 3.75
CA THR A 307 22.34 27.01 4.25
C THR A 307 21.10 26.68 3.45
N GLY A 308 19.93 26.50 4.10
CA GLY A 308 18.67 26.30 3.45
C GLY A 308 17.48 26.39 4.40
N THR A 309 16.29 26.62 3.86
CA THR A 309 15.06 26.70 4.65
C THR A 309 14.50 25.29 4.88
N VAL A 310 14.33 24.92 6.15
CA VAL A 310 13.81 23.60 6.54
C VAL A 310 12.71 23.74 7.59
N VAL A 311 11.89 22.71 7.74
CA VAL A 311 10.91 22.62 8.81
C VAL A 311 11.48 21.79 9.95
N PRO A 312 11.77 22.40 11.13
CA PRO A 312 12.20 21.64 12.30
C PRO A 312 11.11 20.63 12.68
N SER A 313 11.51 19.38 12.79
CA SER A 313 10.64 18.26 13.07
C SER A 313 11.43 17.16 13.77
N VAL A 314 10.77 16.13 14.28
CA VAL A 314 11.46 14.96 14.83
C VAL A 314 12.28 14.26 13.73
N LYS A 315 11.76 14.21 12.51
CA LYS A 315 12.44 13.59 11.36
C LYS A 315 13.69 14.36 10.95
N LEU A 316 13.64 15.70 10.93
CA LEU A 316 14.82 16.52 10.70
C LEU A 316 15.89 16.26 11.78
N ARG A 317 15.49 16.20 13.05
CA ARG A 317 16.40 15.91 14.16
C ARG A 317 17.03 14.53 14.06
N TRP A 318 16.29 13.51 13.61
CA TRP A 318 16.86 12.17 13.34
C TRP A 318 17.90 12.22 12.24
N TRP A 319 17.62 12.92 11.16
CA TRP A 319 18.55 13.08 10.05
C TRP A 319 19.82 13.83 10.51
N LEU A 320 19.70 14.95 11.23
CA LEU A 320 20.83 15.67 11.76
C LEU A 320 21.69 14.80 12.69
N ARG A 321 21.07 13.98 13.55
CA ARG A 321 21.81 13.02 14.38
C ARG A 321 22.57 11.98 13.56
N SER A 322 22.07 11.59 12.41
CA SER A 322 22.74 10.64 11.53
C SER A 322 24.02 11.17 10.88
N LEU A 323 24.19 12.48 10.82
CA LEU A 323 25.41 13.13 10.34
C LEU A 323 26.57 13.02 11.35
N GLY A 324 26.25 12.85 12.64
CA GLY A 324 27.24 12.68 13.69
C GLY A 324 28.24 13.85 13.74
N ALA A 325 29.53 13.52 13.84
CA ALA A 325 30.61 14.49 13.91
C ALA A 325 30.94 15.18 12.56
N SER A 326 30.37 14.74 11.46
CA SER A 326 30.59 15.32 10.12
C SER A 326 29.82 16.64 9.90
N ALA A 327 28.92 16.99 10.82
CA ALA A 327 28.15 18.22 10.72
C ALA A 327 28.01 18.92 12.06
N GLU A 328 28.13 20.25 12.04
CA GLU A 328 27.84 21.14 13.15
C GLU A 328 26.68 22.07 12.79
N ILE A 329 25.70 22.19 13.68
CA ILE A 329 24.61 23.14 13.51
C ILE A 329 25.09 24.52 13.92
N LEU A 330 25.11 25.48 12.98
CA LEU A 330 25.46 26.86 13.23
C LEU A 330 24.23 27.70 13.61
N SER A 331 23.12 27.46 12.94
CA SER A 331 21.85 28.20 13.13
C SER A 331 20.65 27.26 12.84
N PRO A 332 19.51 27.42 13.52
CA PRO A 332 19.18 28.42 14.53
C PRO A 332 19.79 28.07 15.91
N PRO A 333 19.99 29.08 16.78
CA PRO A 333 20.61 28.87 18.11
C PRO A 333 19.90 27.82 18.95
N ALA A 334 18.56 27.80 18.97
CA ALA A 334 17.81 26.86 19.75
C ALA A 334 18.10 25.37 19.37
N LEU A 335 18.23 25.09 18.06
CA LEU A 335 18.57 23.77 17.56
C LEU A 335 20.05 23.44 17.85
N ARG A 336 20.96 24.42 17.70
CA ARG A 336 22.36 24.25 18.07
C ARG A 336 22.51 23.88 19.56
N ASP A 337 21.85 24.62 20.45
CA ASP A 337 21.88 24.37 21.89
C ASP A 337 21.28 23.00 22.27
N GLU A 338 20.23 22.55 21.57
CA GLU A 338 19.66 21.21 21.74
C GLU A 338 20.74 20.16 21.47
N PHE A 339 21.41 20.24 20.33
CA PHE A 339 22.43 19.27 19.91
C PHE A 339 23.72 19.37 20.73
N ALA A 340 24.13 20.56 21.17
CA ALA A 340 25.25 20.71 22.06
C ALA A 340 25.02 20.00 23.41
N ARG A 341 23.83 20.12 23.98
CA ARG A 341 23.46 19.41 25.21
C ARG A 341 23.43 17.89 24.99
N GLU A 342 22.93 17.42 23.84
CA GLU A 342 22.94 15.98 23.49
C GLU A 342 24.38 15.47 23.35
N ALA A 343 25.26 16.21 22.68
CA ALA A 343 26.66 15.84 22.50
C ALA A 343 27.38 15.74 23.85
N ALA A 344 27.18 16.71 24.75
CA ALA A 344 27.74 16.67 26.10
C ALA A 344 27.21 15.46 26.90
N ALA A 345 25.93 15.13 26.79
CA ALA A 345 25.35 13.96 27.43
C ALA A 345 25.91 12.64 26.88
N LEU A 346 26.14 12.56 25.56
CA LEU A 346 26.76 11.42 24.90
C LEU A 346 28.24 11.28 25.37
N ALA A 347 29.02 12.34 25.34
CA ALA A 347 30.40 12.32 25.81
C ALA A 347 30.49 11.80 27.27
N LYS A 348 29.62 12.27 28.15
CA LYS A 348 29.54 11.76 29.53
C LYS A 348 29.22 10.27 29.61
N ARG A 349 28.30 9.76 28.78
CA ARG A 349 27.92 8.35 28.78
C ARG A 349 29.00 7.41 28.25
N TYR A 350 29.76 7.85 27.26
CA TYR A 350 30.82 7.05 26.66
C TYR A 350 32.18 7.23 27.38
N GLY A 351 32.21 8.02 28.48
CA GLY A 351 33.43 8.20 29.25
C GLY A 351 34.54 8.94 28.45
N ALA A 352 34.12 9.77 27.47
CA ALA A 352 35.10 10.53 26.70
C ALA A 352 35.91 11.37 27.63
N LEU A 353 37.21 11.08 27.74
CA LEU A 353 38.19 11.95 28.36
C LEU A 353 38.23 13.24 27.52
N VAL A 354 37.69 14.32 28.05
CA VAL A 354 37.97 15.66 27.51
C VAL A 354 39.44 15.92 27.88
N GLU A 355 40.34 15.57 26.95
CA GLU A 355 41.70 16.08 27.03
C GLU A 355 41.58 17.61 26.89
N GLY A 356 41.91 18.30 27.98
CA GLY A 356 41.81 19.75 28.09
C GLY A 356 42.84 20.49 27.25
#